data_135a085db3a81e32b32f2fe2297a110e
#
_entry.id   135a085db3a81e32b32f2fe2297a110e
#
_cell.length_a   1.000
_cell.length_b   1.000
_cell.length_c   1.000
_cell.angle_alpha   90.00
_cell.angle_beta   90.00
_cell.angle_gamma   90.00
#
_symmetry.space_group_name_H-M   'P 1'
#
loop_
_entity.id
_entity.type
_entity.pdbx_description
1 polymer ?
#
loop_
_entity_poly.entity_id
_entity_poly.type
_entity_poly.pdbx_seq_one_letter_code
_entity_poly.pdbx_strand_id
1 'polypeptide(L)'
;MNNMNKRTFLSLLLCVCCLSFLHAERVDMQQAGADVQGRKLNTALINSTIDRLNAHGGGTLFFPAGTYLTGSIHMKSNITLELEAGATLKFSENFDDFLPYVEVRHEGIMMKSFQPLIYAVDAENITIKGEGTLDGQGKAWWTEFFRVLVDLRDNGKRNINKYQPMFEKENDLKALYAETNEDWHGTLDRRFFRPPFIHPIRCKNVRVEGVKIINSPFWTVNPEFCDNVTIKGITIHNVPSPNTDGINPESCKNVHISDCHISDRKSVV
;
A
#
# COMPACT_ATOMS: atom_id res chain seq x y z
N MET A 1 60.98 -16.49 -15.98
CA MET A 1 59.75 -16.99 -15.39
C MET A 1 59.51 -16.22 -14.11
N ASN A 2 58.52 -15.33 -14.14
CA ASN A 2 58.28 -14.34 -13.08
C ASN A 2 57.69 -14.94 -11.82
N ASN A 3 58.39 -14.78 -10.70
CA ASN A 3 57.87 -15.04 -9.37
C ASN A 3 56.78 -14.01 -9.05
N MET A 4 55.55 -14.36 -9.32
CA MET A 4 54.40 -13.61 -8.84
C MET A 4 54.25 -13.92 -7.35
N ASN A 5 54.40 -12.87 -6.52
CA ASN A 5 54.42 -12.98 -5.05
C ASN A 5 53.15 -13.66 -4.54
N LYS A 6 53.27 -14.72 -3.71
CA LYS A 6 52.15 -15.42 -3.09
C LYS A 6 51.17 -14.48 -2.36
N ARG A 7 51.66 -13.33 -1.90
CA ARG A 7 50.80 -12.29 -1.28
C ARG A 7 49.86 -11.63 -2.26
N THR A 8 50.29 -11.40 -3.53
CA THR A 8 49.47 -10.80 -4.57
C THR A 8 48.38 -11.78 -5.05
N PHE A 9 48.69 -13.09 -5.12
CA PHE A 9 47.73 -14.12 -5.46
C PHE A 9 46.67 -14.32 -4.38
N LEU A 10 47.05 -14.26 -3.12
CA LEU A 10 46.13 -14.36 -1.98
C LEU A 10 45.19 -13.15 -1.89
N SER A 11 45.69 -11.92 -2.18
CA SER A 11 44.86 -10.71 -2.24
C SER A 11 43.87 -10.73 -3.40
N LEU A 12 44.23 -11.28 -4.56
CA LEU A 12 43.32 -11.44 -5.68
C LEU A 12 42.24 -12.51 -5.39
N LEU A 13 42.60 -13.61 -4.73
CA LEU A 13 41.66 -14.67 -4.34
C LEU A 13 40.66 -14.18 -3.28
N LEU A 14 41.10 -13.35 -2.31
CA LEU A 14 40.20 -12.72 -1.34
C LEU A 14 39.23 -11.72 -2.00
N CYS A 15 39.68 -10.99 -3.02
CA CYS A 15 38.83 -10.02 -3.74
C CYS A 15 37.76 -10.71 -4.61
N VAL A 16 38.05 -11.90 -5.15
CA VAL A 16 37.11 -12.69 -5.97
C VAL A 16 36.06 -13.39 -5.07
N CYS A 17 36.39 -13.74 -3.82
CA CYS A 17 35.41 -14.33 -2.89
C CYS A 17 34.38 -13.33 -2.34
N CYS A 18 34.62 -11.99 -2.47
CA CYS A 18 33.67 -10.96 -2.03
C CYS A 18 32.66 -10.54 -3.13
N LEU A 19 32.78 -11.06 -4.34
CA LEU A 19 31.73 -10.98 -5.37
C LEU A 19 30.71 -12.12 -5.17
N SER A 20 30.19 -12.25 -3.97
CA SER A 20 28.90 -12.91 -3.77
C SER A 20 27.91 -12.14 -4.65
N PHE A 21 27.50 -12.70 -5.77
CA PHE A 21 26.33 -12.20 -6.48
C PHE A 21 25.21 -12.12 -5.44
N LEU A 22 24.89 -10.91 -5.00
CA LEU A 22 23.68 -10.63 -4.24
C LEU A 22 22.51 -10.99 -5.17
N HIS A 23 22.22 -12.27 -5.24
CA HIS A 23 20.98 -12.71 -5.87
C HIS A 23 19.89 -12.24 -4.93
N ALA A 24 19.04 -11.34 -5.38
CA ALA A 24 17.92 -10.89 -4.57
C ALA A 24 17.10 -12.13 -4.16
N GLU A 25 17.00 -12.36 -2.87
CA GLU A 25 16.31 -13.54 -2.32
C GLU A 25 14.85 -13.54 -2.77
N ARG A 26 14.35 -14.69 -3.22
CA ARG A 26 12.94 -14.90 -3.56
C ARG A 26 12.33 -15.89 -2.58
N VAL A 27 11.40 -15.42 -1.77
CA VAL A 27 10.72 -16.22 -0.75
C VAL A 27 9.35 -16.63 -1.26
N ASP A 28 9.13 -17.93 -1.40
CA ASP A 28 7.82 -18.51 -1.63
C ASP A 28 7.01 -18.46 -0.34
N MET A 29 5.92 -17.69 -0.33
CA MET A 29 5.15 -17.43 0.88
C MET A 29 4.38 -18.69 1.36
N GLN A 30 3.97 -19.56 0.46
CA GLN A 30 3.36 -20.84 0.84
C GLN A 30 4.37 -21.74 1.54
N GLN A 31 5.59 -21.86 0.99
CA GLN A 31 6.67 -22.63 1.62
C GLN A 31 7.14 -21.99 2.93
N ALA A 32 7.06 -20.69 3.05
CA ALA A 32 7.35 -19.96 4.29
C ALA A 32 6.29 -20.16 5.39
N GLY A 33 5.18 -20.86 5.10
CA GLY A 33 4.15 -21.21 6.07
C GLY A 33 2.91 -20.32 6.05
N ALA A 34 2.70 -19.51 4.98
CA ALA A 34 1.48 -18.75 4.84
C ALA A 34 0.24 -19.63 4.69
N ASP A 35 -0.87 -19.23 5.30
CA ASP A 35 -2.18 -19.84 5.03
C ASP A 35 -2.66 -19.41 3.65
N VAL A 36 -2.84 -20.38 2.76
CA VAL A 36 -3.24 -20.18 1.36
C VAL A 36 -4.74 -20.37 1.12
N GLN A 37 -5.52 -20.55 2.18
CA GLN A 37 -6.95 -20.81 2.11
C GLN A 37 -7.80 -19.62 2.57
N GLY A 38 -7.15 -18.49 2.93
CA GLY A 38 -7.83 -17.28 3.35
C GLY A 38 -8.52 -17.36 4.72
N ARG A 39 -8.07 -18.25 5.60
CA ARG A 39 -8.68 -18.50 6.92
C ARG A 39 -7.91 -17.84 8.06
N LYS A 40 -6.61 -17.65 7.89
CA LYS A 40 -5.74 -17.07 8.92
C LYS A 40 -5.02 -15.84 8.36
N LEU A 41 -4.83 -14.86 9.22
CA LEU A 41 -4.05 -13.69 8.87
C LEU A 41 -2.58 -14.05 8.64
N ASN A 42 -2.06 -13.64 7.50
CA ASN A 42 -0.65 -13.76 7.13
C ASN A 42 0.13 -12.46 7.38
N THR A 43 -0.50 -11.41 7.90
CA THR A 43 0.07 -10.06 8.04
C THR A 43 1.43 -10.07 8.73
N ALA A 44 1.54 -10.75 9.88
CA ALA A 44 2.79 -10.82 10.64
C ALA A 44 3.90 -11.52 9.85
N LEU A 45 3.58 -12.62 9.18
CA LEU A 45 4.55 -13.38 8.35
C LEU A 45 4.99 -12.53 7.15
N ILE A 46 4.07 -11.87 6.45
CA ILE A 46 4.38 -11.02 5.29
C ILE A 46 5.29 -9.88 5.72
N ASN A 47 4.91 -9.10 6.74
CA ASN A 47 5.69 -7.95 7.17
C ASN A 47 7.04 -8.34 7.76
N SER A 48 7.13 -9.41 8.55
CA SER A 48 8.43 -9.90 9.06
C SER A 48 9.35 -10.41 7.94
N THR A 49 8.78 -10.98 6.87
CA THR A 49 9.56 -11.38 5.69
C THR A 49 10.08 -10.16 4.93
N ILE A 50 9.25 -9.11 4.78
CA ILE A 50 9.68 -7.82 4.20
C ILE A 50 10.82 -7.23 5.03
N ASP A 51 10.68 -7.20 6.37
CA ASP A 51 11.71 -6.66 7.27
C ASP A 51 13.02 -7.40 7.12
N ARG A 52 12.99 -8.73 7.09
CA ARG A 52 14.16 -9.57 6.92
C ARG A 52 14.83 -9.35 5.55
N LEU A 53 14.05 -9.36 4.48
CA LEU A 53 14.59 -9.13 3.12
C LEU A 53 15.19 -7.73 2.99
N ASN A 54 14.50 -6.70 3.48
CA ASN A 54 15.02 -5.34 3.46
C ASN A 54 16.35 -5.20 4.23
N ALA A 55 16.48 -5.84 5.39
CA ALA A 55 17.72 -5.86 6.17
C ALA A 55 18.89 -6.54 5.42
N HIS A 56 18.60 -7.39 4.44
CA HIS A 56 19.60 -8.06 3.59
C HIS A 56 19.74 -7.44 2.19
N GLY A 57 19.26 -6.21 1.99
CA GLY A 57 19.42 -5.46 0.75
C GLY A 57 18.24 -5.56 -0.22
N GLY A 58 17.21 -6.30 0.11
CA GLY A 58 15.99 -6.44 -0.66
C GLY A 58 15.68 -7.87 -1.11
N GLY A 59 14.54 -8.03 -1.78
CA GLY A 59 14.13 -9.34 -2.27
C GLY A 59 12.69 -9.38 -2.76
N THR A 60 12.23 -10.58 -3.09
CA THR A 60 10.90 -10.83 -3.62
C THR A 60 10.10 -11.74 -2.70
N LEU A 61 8.90 -11.30 -2.31
CA LEU A 61 7.87 -12.17 -1.75
C LEU A 61 7.04 -12.70 -2.93
N PHE A 62 7.10 -13.99 -3.14
CA PHE A 62 6.33 -14.66 -4.18
C PHE A 62 5.12 -15.36 -3.57
N PHE A 63 3.97 -15.07 -4.15
CA PHE A 63 2.69 -15.66 -3.76
C PHE A 63 2.21 -16.61 -4.86
N PRO A 64 2.40 -17.94 -4.71
CA PRO A 64 1.77 -18.93 -5.57
C PRO A 64 0.24 -18.84 -5.57
N ALA A 65 -0.42 -19.54 -6.51
CA ALA A 65 -1.87 -19.61 -6.55
C ALA A 65 -2.47 -20.02 -5.19
N GLY A 66 -3.45 -19.26 -4.71
CA GLY A 66 -4.07 -19.42 -3.39
C GLY A 66 -4.68 -18.12 -2.87
N THR A 67 -5.37 -18.17 -1.74
CA THR A 67 -5.95 -16.99 -1.09
C THR A 67 -5.22 -16.70 0.21
N TYR A 68 -4.61 -15.53 0.29
CA TYR A 68 -3.82 -15.07 1.43
C TYR A 68 -4.55 -13.94 2.14
N LEU A 69 -5.21 -14.24 3.27
CA LEU A 69 -5.84 -13.22 4.10
C LEU A 69 -4.77 -12.39 4.82
N THR A 70 -4.88 -11.07 4.75
CA THR A 70 -3.90 -10.17 5.38
C THR A 70 -4.55 -8.86 5.85
N GLY A 71 -3.94 -8.20 6.82
CA GLY A 71 -4.12 -6.79 7.12
C GLY A 71 -3.18 -5.93 6.27
N SER A 72 -2.74 -4.79 6.79
CA SER A 72 -1.86 -3.88 6.07
C SER A 72 -0.49 -4.49 5.78
N ILE A 73 0.01 -4.26 4.56
CA ILE A 73 1.36 -4.64 4.12
C ILE A 73 2.23 -3.38 4.05
N HIS A 74 3.30 -3.35 4.83
CA HIS A 74 4.26 -2.25 4.86
C HIS A 74 5.46 -2.55 3.97
N MET A 75 5.47 -1.98 2.77
CA MET A 75 6.58 -2.12 1.83
C MET A 75 7.79 -1.32 2.28
N LYS A 76 8.97 -1.88 2.06
CA LYS A 76 10.27 -1.26 2.32
C LYS A 76 11.11 -1.21 1.05
N SER A 77 12.25 -0.51 1.11
CA SER A 77 13.13 -0.36 -0.05
C SER A 77 13.59 -1.70 -0.60
N ASN A 78 13.69 -1.79 -1.93
CA ASN A 78 14.16 -2.95 -2.67
C ASN A 78 13.27 -4.21 -2.53
N ILE A 79 11.99 -4.04 -2.24
CA ILE A 79 11.04 -5.15 -2.07
C ILE A 79 10.11 -5.28 -3.27
N THR A 80 9.95 -6.51 -3.71
CA THR A 80 8.97 -6.90 -4.74
C THR A 80 7.91 -7.83 -4.14
N LEU A 81 6.63 -7.48 -4.32
CA LEU A 81 5.52 -8.42 -4.19
C LEU A 81 5.22 -9.00 -5.58
N GLU A 82 5.35 -10.30 -5.74
CA GLU A 82 5.09 -11.00 -7.01
C GLU A 82 3.95 -11.99 -6.82
N LEU A 83 2.84 -11.78 -7.54
CA LEU A 83 1.63 -12.60 -7.45
C LEU A 83 1.49 -13.46 -8.70
N GLU A 84 1.51 -14.77 -8.53
CA GLU A 84 1.22 -15.71 -9.62
C GLU A 84 -0.24 -15.61 -10.07
N ALA A 85 -0.54 -16.03 -11.30
CA ALA A 85 -1.92 -16.20 -11.75
C ALA A 85 -2.67 -17.14 -10.78
N GLY A 86 -3.85 -16.70 -10.31
CA GLY A 86 -4.62 -17.44 -9.29
C GLY A 86 -4.25 -17.15 -7.83
N ALA A 87 -3.21 -16.35 -7.58
CA ALA A 87 -2.94 -15.81 -6.26
C ALA A 87 -3.89 -14.65 -5.93
N THR A 88 -4.42 -14.61 -4.73
CA THR A 88 -5.25 -13.50 -4.23
C THR A 88 -4.73 -13.05 -2.87
N LEU A 89 -4.25 -11.80 -2.79
CA LEU A 89 -4.10 -11.12 -1.51
C LEU A 89 -5.47 -10.54 -1.13
N LYS A 90 -6.11 -11.14 -0.14
CA LYS A 90 -7.41 -10.76 0.37
C LYS A 90 -7.24 -9.96 1.65
N PHE A 91 -7.65 -8.70 1.64
CA PHE A 91 -7.49 -7.85 2.82
C PHE A 91 -8.61 -8.07 3.83
N SER A 92 -8.29 -7.92 5.11
CA SER A 92 -9.22 -8.12 6.22
C SER A 92 -10.36 -7.12 6.20
N GLU A 93 -11.54 -7.53 6.65
CA GLU A 93 -12.67 -6.63 6.93
C GLU A 93 -12.66 -6.13 8.39
N ASN A 94 -11.72 -6.60 9.21
CA ASN A 94 -11.56 -6.12 10.58
C ASN A 94 -10.64 -4.89 10.59
N PHE A 95 -11.17 -3.74 10.96
CA PHE A 95 -10.44 -2.46 10.95
C PHE A 95 -9.23 -2.46 11.90
N ASP A 96 -9.25 -3.26 12.98
CA ASP A 96 -8.13 -3.37 13.92
C ASP A 96 -6.86 -3.95 13.25
N ASP A 97 -6.99 -4.70 12.16
CA ASP A 97 -5.85 -5.26 11.41
C ASP A 97 -5.09 -4.19 10.59
N PHE A 98 -5.56 -2.95 10.62
CA PHE A 98 -4.96 -1.78 9.98
C PHE A 98 -4.48 -0.73 10.98
N LEU A 99 -4.28 -1.14 12.23
CA LEU A 99 -3.69 -0.34 13.29
C LEU A 99 -2.22 -0.75 13.54
N PRO A 100 -1.41 0.12 14.16
CA PRO A 100 -1.72 1.47 14.63
C PRO A 100 -1.91 2.48 13.49
N TYR A 101 -2.50 3.63 13.76
CA TYR A 101 -2.59 4.72 12.81
C TYR A 101 -1.20 5.17 12.35
N VAL A 102 -1.09 5.48 11.06
CA VAL A 102 0.11 6.01 10.44
C VAL A 102 -0.18 7.35 9.76
N GLU A 103 0.87 8.08 9.42
CA GLU A 103 0.74 9.27 8.59
C GLU A 103 0.22 8.89 7.20
N VAL A 104 -0.85 9.52 6.79
CA VAL A 104 -1.46 9.42 5.47
C VAL A 104 -1.84 10.81 4.99
N ARG A 105 -2.02 10.96 3.68
CA ARG A 105 -2.61 12.17 3.11
C ARG A 105 -3.99 11.86 2.57
N HIS A 106 -4.97 12.68 2.89
CA HIS A 106 -6.35 12.52 2.44
C HIS A 106 -6.83 13.85 1.86
N GLU A 107 -7.10 13.87 0.55
CA GLU A 107 -7.56 15.07 -0.16
C GLU A 107 -6.69 16.32 0.11
N GLY A 108 -5.36 16.13 0.11
CA GLY A 108 -4.42 17.22 0.35
C GLY A 108 -4.04 17.47 1.82
N ILE A 109 -4.64 16.76 2.76
CA ILE A 109 -4.46 16.97 4.20
C ILE A 109 -3.64 15.85 4.81
N MET A 110 -2.54 16.20 5.50
CA MET A 110 -1.77 15.24 6.28
C MET A 110 -2.49 14.92 7.60
N MET A 111 -2.64 13.65 7.91
CA MET A 111 -3.32 13.18 9.10
C MET A 111 -2.81 11.81 9.54
N LYS A 112 -3.17 11.37 10.74
CA LYS A 112 -3.00 9.98 11.18
C LYS A 112 -4.33 9.24 11.08
N SER A 113 -4.32 8.15 10.33
CA SER A 113 -5.48 7.29 10.12
C SER A 113 -5.03 5.84 9.93
N PHE A 114 -5.98 4.98 9.57
CA PHE A 114 -5.67 3.58 9.26
C PHE A 114 -4.51 3.45 8.28
N GLN A 115 -3.70 2.43 8.50
CA GLN A 115 -2.70 2.02 7.54
C GLN A 115 -3.37 1.72 6.19
N PRO A 116 -2.88 2.25 5.07
CA PRO A 116 -3.30 1.80 3.75
C PRO A 116 -3.11 0.30 3.59
N LEU A 117 -3.86 -0.32 2.66
CA LEU A 117 -3.79 -1.77 2.49
C LEU A 117 -2.38 -2.22 2.12
N ILE A 118 -1.75 -1.52 1.19
CA ILE A 118 -0.32 -1.64 0.88
C ILE A 118 0.27 -0.23 0.92
N TYR A 119 1.22 0.02 1.79
CA TYR A 119 1.82 1.34 1.89
C TYR A 119 3.33 1.30 2.04
N ALA A 120 3.96 2.42 1.73
CA ALA A 120 5.38 2.65 1.93
C ALA A 120 5.63 4.12 2.23
N VAL A 121 6.62 4.41 3.03
CA VAL A 121 7.04 5.79 3.34
C VAL A 121 8.55 5.88 3.22
N ASP A 122 9.02 6.92 2.51
CA ASP A 122 10.45 7.22 2.35
C ASP A 122 11.28 6.02 1.83
N ALA A 123 10.68 5.18 0.96
CA ALA A 123 11.30 3.97 0.43
C ALA A 123 11.62 4.10 -1.08
N GLU A 124 12.48 3.21 -1.57
CA GLU A 124 12.86 3.19 -2.99
C GLU A 124 12.85 1.78 -3.58
N ASN A 125 12.71 1.70 -4.92
CA ASN A 125 12.71 0.44 -5.67
C ASN A 125 11.60 -0.52 -5.19
N ILE A 126 10.37 -0.03 -5.13
CA ILE A 126 9.21 -0.81 -4.70
C ILE A 126 8.50 -1.36 -5.94
N THR A 127 8.22 -2.65 -5.95
CA THR A 127 7.50 -3.28 -7.05
C THR A 127 6.36 -4.16 -6.56
N ILE A 128 5.19 -4.01 -7.17
CA ILE A 128 4.04 -4.92 -7.06
C ILE A 128 3.78 -5.42 -8.47
N LYS A 129 3.89 -6.73 -8.73
CA LYS A 129 3.75 -7.25 -10.09
C LYS A 129 3.12 -8.64 -10.14
N GLY A 130 2.71 -9.03 -11.34
CA GLY A 130 2.23 -10.38 -11.66
C GLY A 130 0.81 -10.38 -12.21
N GLU A 131 0.17 -11.54 -12.21
CA GLU A 131 -1.16 -11.75 -12.78
C GLU A 131 -2.22 -12.08 -11.71
N GLY A 132 -1.85 -11.97 -10.44
CA GLY A 132 -2.75 -12.22 -9.31
C GLY A 132 -3.68 -11.07 -9.01
N THR A 133 -4.50 -11.26 -7.98
CA THR A 133 -5.55 -10.32 -7.55
C THR A 133 -5.23 -9.72 -6.19
N LEU A 134 -5.46 -8.42 -6.07
CA LEU A 134 -5.51 -7.69 -4.82
C LEU A 134 -6.98 -7.37 -4.52
N ASP A 135 -7.56 -7.98 -3.48
CA ASP A 135 -8.97 -7.81 -3.09
C ASP A 135 -9.07 -7.02 -1.79
N GLY A 136 -9.48 -5.77 -1.89
CA GLY A 136 -9.50 -4.82 -0.78
C GLY A 136 -10.66 -5.00 0.20
N GLN A 137 -11.65 -5.87 -0.08
CA GLN A 137 -12.83 -6.08 0.78
C GLN A 137 -13.52 -4.77 1.20
N GLY A 138 -13.52 -3.77 0.32
CA GLY A 138 -13.93 -2.38 0.61
C GLY A 138 -15.34 -2.20 1.13
N LYS A 139 -16.21 -3.23 0.96
CA LYS A 139 -17.62 -3.13 1.38
C LYS A 139 -17.78 -2.83 2.88
N ALA A 140 -17.00 -3.44 3.74
CA ALA A 140 -17.02 -3.16 5.17
C ALA A 140 -16.71 -1.68 5.45
N TRP A 141 -15.69 -1.15 4.76
CA TRP A 141 -15.20 0.20 4.91
C TRP A 141 -16.21 1.26 4.48
N TRP A 142 -16.75 1.16 3.27
CA TRP A 142 -17.69 2.18 2.79
C TRP A 142 -19.06 2.05 3.44
N THR A 143 -19.46 0.87 3.92
CA THR A 143 -20.68 0.72 4.72
C THR A 143 -20.58 1.50 6.02
N GLU A 144 -19.46 1.37 6.74
CA GLU A 144 -19.23 2.12 7.97
C GLU A 144 -19.09 3.63 7.71
N PHE A 145 -18.38 4.00 6.65
CA PHE A 145 -18.29 5.41 6.22
C PHE A 145 -19.67 6.06 6.03
N PHE A 146 -20.56 5.41 5.30
CA PHE A 146 -21.90 5.95 5.07
C PHE A 146 -22.76 5.96 6.34
N ARG A 147 -22.63 4.94 7.18
CA ARG A 147 -23.32 4.92 8.47
C ARG A 147 -22.95 6.14 9.32
N VAL A 148 -21.67 6.42 9.43
CA VAL A 148 -21.17 7.58 10.17
C VAL A 148 -21.60 8.90 9.52
N LEU A 149 -21.51 8.99 8.17
CA LEU A 149 -21.89 10.19 7.44
C LEU A 149 -23.38 10.52 7.61
N VAL A 150 -24.26 9.52 7.53
CA VAL A 150 -25.71 9.68 7.74
C VAL A 150 -26.00 10.15 9.17
N ASP A 151 -25.37 9.56 10.17
CA ASP A 151 -25.54 9.97 11.58
C ASP A 151 -25.10 11.43 11.79
N LEU A 152 -24.00 11.87 11.17
CA LEU A 152 -23.54 13.26 11.23
C LEU A 152 -24.51 14.23 10.55
N ARG A 153 -24.95 13.90 9.34
CA ARG A 153 -25.78 14.78 8.51
C ARG A 153 -27.22 14.85 9.03
N ASP A 154 -27.84 13.69 9.27
CA ASP A 154 -29.29 13.60 9.50
C ASP A 154 -29.65 13.70 10.97
N ASN A 155 -28.79 13.27 11.87
CA ASN A 155 -29.05 13.22 13.30
C ASN A 155 -28.19 14.18 14.14
N GLY A 156 -27.22 14.87 13.53
CA GLY A 156 -26.26 15.71 14.25
C GLY A 156 -25.46 14.95 15.31
N LYS A 157 -25.49 13.62 15.25
CA LYS A 157 -24.84 12.76 16.23
C LYS A 157 -23.34 12.76 16.04
N ARG A 158 -22.63 12.89 17.14
CA ARG A 158 -21.18 12.72 17.15
C ARG A 158 -20.84 11.27 16.77
N ASN A 159 -19.82 11.10 15.91
CA ASN A 159 -19.29 9.78 15.67
C ASN A 159 -18.79 9.16 16.98
N ILE A 160 -19.44 8.09 17.42
CA ILE A 160 -19.07 7.33 18.63
C ILE A 160 -18.17 6.14 18.30
N ASN A 161 -17.78 5.99 17.02
CA ASN A 161 -16.84 4.96 16.61
C ASN A 161 -15.49 5.20 17.31
N LYS A 162 -14.83 4.14 17.77
CA LYS A 162 -13.50 4.21 18.39
C LYS A 162 -12.41 4.69 17.41
N TYR A 163 -12.68 4.66 16.12
CA TYR A 163 -11.73 5.01 15.05
C TYR A 163 -11.85 6.49 14.69
N GLN A 164 -11.30 7.35 15.51
CA GLN A 164 -11.26 8.79 15.24
C GLN A 164 -9.98 9.15 14.47
N PRO A 165 -10.04 9.98 13.41
CA PRO A 165 -8.86 10.49 12.76
C PRO A 165 -8.05 11.37 13.72
N MET A 166 -6.73 11.43 13.53
CA MET A 166 -5.84 12.27 14.31
C MET A 166 -5.15 13.26 13.38
N PHE A 167 -5.36 14.54 13.64
CA PHE A 167 -4.74 15.63 12.88
C PHE A 167 -3.57 16.21 13.67
N GLU A 168 -2.40 16.34 13.04
CA GLU A 168 -1.20 16.84 13.72
C GLU A 168 -1.29 18.36 14.02
N LYS A 169 -2.04 19.08 13.20
CA LYS A 169 -2.17 20.53 13.27
C LYS A 169 -3.63 20.95 13.24
N GLU A 170 -4.32 20.79 14.35
CA GLU A 170 -5.73 21.16 14.47
C GLU A 170 -5.99 22.63 14.09
N ASN A 171 -5.04 23.52 14.36
CA ASN A 171 -5.17 24.95 14.02
C ASN A 171 -4.97 25.23 12.52
N ASP A 172 -4.11 24.49 11.82
CA ASP A 172 -3.88 24.67 10.37
C ASP A 172 -5.10 24.19 9.57
N LEU A 173 -5.75 23.14 10.05
CA LEU A 173 -7.01 22.64 9.48
C LEU A 173 -8.13 23.68 9.66
N LYS A 174 -8.28 24.25 10.85
CA LYS A 174 -9.26 25.29 11.11
C LYS A 174 -9.01 26.54 10.24
N ALA A 175 -7.75 26.91 10.02
CA ALA A 175 -7.38 28.04 9.17
C ALA A 175 -7.69 27.74 7.68
N LEU A 176 -7.32 26.56 7.17
CA LEU A 176 -7.62 26.15 5.80
C LEU A 176 -9.13 26.14 5.52
N TYR A 177 -9.92 25.67 6.47
CA TYR A 177 -11.39 25.59 6.32
C TYR A 177 -12.10 26.92 6.56
N ALA A 178 -11.54 27.82 7.32
CA ALA A 178 -12.08 29.17 7.48
C ALA A 178 -12.03 29.95 6.14
N GLU A 179 -11.06 29.64 5.27
CA GLU A 179 -10.93 30.25 3.95
C GLU A 179 -11.93 29.69 2.92
N THR A 180 -12.35 28.43 3.06
CA THR A 180 -13.23 27.77 2.07
C THR A 180 -14.72 27.92 2.35
N ASN A 181 -15.10 28.37 3.53
CA ASN A 181 -16.49 28.64 3.93
C ASN A 181 -17.48 27.47 3.75
N GLU A 182 -16.98 26.23 3.81
CA GLU A 182 -17.78 25.02 3.64
C GLU A 182 -18.07 24.35 4.99
N ASP A 183 -19.32 24.42 5.44
CA ASP A 183 -19.78 23.86 6.72
C ASP A 183 -19.45 22.37 6.95
N TRP A 184 -19.25 21.61 5.90
CA TRP A 184 -18.97 20.19 6.01
C TRP A 184 -17.54 19.86 6.49
N HIS A 185 -16.60 20.81 6.35
CA HIS A 185 -15.22 20.65 6.85
C HIS A 185 -15.15 20.64 8.38
N GLY A 186 -16.03 21.37 9.05
CA GLY A 186 -16.12 21.39 10.52
C GLY A 186 -16.44 20.03 11.16
N THR A 187 -16.68 18.98 10.38
CA THR A 187 -16.98 17.63 10.86
C THR A 187 -15.89 16.61 10.55
N LEU A 188 -14.75 17.03 10.00
CA LEU A 188 -13.67 16.08 9.61
C LEU A 188 -13.16 15.27 10.79
N ASP A 189 -12.99 15.89 11.94
CA ASP A 189 -12.61 15.23 13.20
C ASP A 189 -13.57 14.16 13.66
N ARG A 190 -14.76 14.09 13.07
CA ARG A 190 -15.85 13.16 13.42
C ARG A 190 -16.12 12.12 12.34
N ARG A 191 -15.39 12.15 11.23
CA ARG A 191 -15.61 11.21 10.12
C ARG A 191 -14.86 9.91 10.34
N PHE A 192 -15.38 8.88 9.69
CA PHE A 192 -14.67 7.62 9.51
C PHE A 192 -13.93 7.67 8.18
N PHE A 193 -12.59 7.67 8.22
CA PHE A 193 -11.76 7.71 7.03
C PHE A 193 -11.42 6.30 6.58
N ARG A 194 -11.60 6.05 5.30
CA ARG A 194 -11.26 4.81 4.63
C ARG A 194 -9.81 4.87 4.14
N PRO A 195 -9.00 3.81 4.31
CA PRO A 195 -7.63 3.82 3.83
C PRO A 195 -7.56 3.71 2.29
N PRO A 196 -6.60 4.34 1.61
CA PRO A 196 -6.25 4.05 0.23
C PRO A 196 -5.78 2.60 0.09
N PHE A 197 -5.84 2.04 -1.15
CA PHE A 197 -5.38 0.68 -1.37
C PHE A 197 -3.86 0.61 -1.45
N ILE A 198 -3.24 1.20 -2.48
CA ILE A 198 -1.78 1.28 -2.67
C ILE A 198 -1.35 2.73 -2.49
N HIS A 199 -0.62 3.02 -1.42
CA HIS A 199 -0.31 4.38 -1.00
C HIS A 199 1.18 4.58 -0.64
N PRO A 200 2.06 4.69 -1.63
CA PRO A 200 3.44 5.09 -1.39
C PRO A 200 3.54 6.61 -1.20
N ILE A 201 4.24 7.04 -0.15
CA ILE A 201 4.47 8.46 0.19
C ILE A 201 5.97 8.75 0.17
N ARG A 202 6.40 9.79 -0.54
CA ARG A 202 7.82 10.20 -0.67
C ARG A 202 8.75 9.06 -1.11
N CYS A 203 8.24 8.21 -2.03
CA CYS A 203 8.97 7.05 -2.53
C CYS A 203 9.62 7.32 -3.88
N LYS A 204 10.64 6.53 -4.24
CA LYS A 204 11.30 6.56 -5.56
C LYS A 204 11.23 5.22 -6.25
N ASN A 205 11.13 5.22 -7.59
CA ASN A 205 11.08 4.02 -8.41
C ASN A 205 9.96 3.07 -7.95
N VAL A 206 8.72 3.53 -8.00
CA VAL A 206 7.53 2.76 -7.65
C VAL A 206 6.97 2.11 -8.92
N ARG A 207 6.73 0.79 -8.90
CA ARG A 207 6.18 0.04 -10.03
C ARG A 207 4.97 -0.79 -9.59
N VAL A 208 3.87 -0.70 -10.36
CA VAL A 208 2.70 -1.56 -10.19
C VAL A 208 2.34 -2.12 -11.57
N GLU A 209 2.49 -3.43 -11.76
CA GLU A 209 2.41 -4.04 -13.09
C GLU A 209 1.57 -5.34 -13.12
N GLY A 210 0.64 -5.42 -14.07
CA GLY A 210 -0.08 -6.64 -14.46
C GLY A 210 -1.17 -7.12 -13.50
N VAL A 211 -1.16 -6.69 -12.25
CA VAL A 211 -2.11 -7.17 -11.22
C VAL A 211 -3.53 -6.69 -11.45
N LYS A 212 -4.50 -7.48 -10.96
CA LYS A 212 -5.90 -7.09 -10.86
C LYS A 212 -6.19 -6.55 -9.47
N ILE A 213 -6.85 -5.39 -9.37
CA ILE A 213 -7.22 -4.75 -8.12
C ILE A 213 -8.74 -4.61 -8.07
N ILE A 214 -9.35 -5.10 -7.01
CA ILE A 214 -10.81 -5.10 -6.86
C ILE A 214 -11.23 -4.65 -5.46
N ASN A 215 -12.46 -4.14 -5.36
CA ASN A 215 -13.10 -3.83 -4.08
C ASN A 215 -12.26 -2.90 -3.18
N SER A 216 -11.72 -1.83 -3.74
CA SER A 216 -10.96 -0.86 -2.95
C SER A 216 -11.82 -0.21 -1.86
N PRO A 217 -11.28 0.05 -0.66
CA PRO A 217 -11.98 0.83 0.36
C PRO A 217 -12.16 2.30 -0.02
N PHE A 218 -11.16 2.88 -0.69
CA PHE A 218 -11.07 4.28 -1.10
C PHE A 218 -10.24 4.38 -2.39
N TRP A 219 -9.51 5.45 -2.65
CA TRP A 219 -8.65 5.62 -3.81
C TRP A 219 -7.71 4.42 -4.00
N THR A 220 -7.56 3.95 -5.24
CA THR A 220 -6.97 2.63 -5.46
C THR A 220 -5.45 2.69 -5.55
N VAL A 221 -4.87 3.41 -6.51
CA VAL A 221 -3.41 3.60 -6.59
C VAL A 221 -3.14 5.09 -6.41
N ASN A 222 -2.68 5.44 -5.23
CA ASN A 222 -2.52 6.82 -4.80
C ASN A 222 -1.08 7.12 -4.34
N PRO A 223 -0.12 7.24 -5.26
CA PRO A 223 1.23 7.67 -4.94
C PRO A 223 1.25 9.16 -4.65
N GLU A 224 1.98 9.56 -3.59
CA GLU A 224 2.10 10.95 -3.16
C GLU A 224 3.55 11.37 -2.95
N PHE A 225 3.91 12.55 -3.46
CA PHE A 225 5.28 13.07 -3.42
C PHE A 225 6.34 12.10 -3.95
N CYS A 226 5.94 11.16 -4.82
CA CYS A 226 6.82 10.13 -5.37
C CYS A 226 7.55 10.63 -6.63
N ASP A 227 8.71 10.02 -6.91
CA ASP A 227 9.48 10.25 -8.13
C ASP A 227 9.71 8.94 -8.88
N ASN A 228 9.54 8.96 -10.21
CA ASN A 228 9.65 7.80 -11.08
C ASN A 228 8.63 6.69 -10.73
N VAL A 229 7.36 6.95 -11.05
CA VAL A 229 6.24 6.03 -10.82
C VAL A 229 5.81 5.41 -12.14
N THR A 230 5.80 4.09 -12.22
CA THR A 230 5.32 3.34 -13.38
C THR A 230 4.13 2.46 -12.98
N ILE A 231 2.99 2.65 -13.67
CA ILE A 231 1.79 1.83 -13.50
C ILE A 231 1.43 1.29 -14.87
N LYS A 232 1.52 -0.03 -15.05
CA LYS A 232 1.37 -0.63 -16.37
C LYS A 232 0.55 -1.91 -16.36
N GLY A 233 -0.38 -2.03 -17.32
CA GLY A 233 -1.11 -3.27 -17.58
C GLY A 233 -1.99 -3.75 -16.44
N ILE A 234 -2.32 -2.88 -15.48
CA ILE A 234 -3.19 -3.25 -14.36
C ILE A 234 -4.66 -3.21 -14.75
N THR A 235 -5.46 -4.05 -14.08
CA THR A 235 -6.92 -4.01 -14.19
C THR A 235 -7.52 -3.59 -12.86
N ILE A 236 -8.31 -2.52 -12.84
CA ILE A 236 -9.04 -2.05 -11.65
C ILE A 236 -10.53 -2.26 -11.88
N HIS A 237 -11.21 -2.94 -10.92
CA HIS A 237 -12.65 -3.10 -10.94
C HIS A 237 -13.25 -2.91 -9.54
N ASN A 238 -13.78 -1.71 -9.29
CA ASN A 238 -14.25 -1.29 -7.96
C ASN A 238 -15.76 -1.04 -7.88
N VAL A 239 -16.51 -1.27 -8.94
CA VAL A 239 -17.98 -1.09 -8.94
C VAL A 239 -18.62 -2.14 -8.01
N PRO A 240 -19.51 -1.75 -7.06
CA PRO A 240 -20.13 -0.43 -6.87
C PRO A 240 -19.50 0.46 -5.79
N SER A 241 -18.27 0.21 -5.36
CA SER A 241 -17.63 0.96 -4.27
C SER A 241 -17.51 2.46 -4.59
N PRO A 242 -17.86 3.36 -3.66
CA PRO A 242 -17.78 4.80 -3.88
C PRO A 242 -16.39 5.38 -3.60
N ASN A 243 -16.00 6.45 -4.29
CA ASN A 243 -14.73 7.16 -4.18
C ASN A 243 -13.51 6.21 -4.34
N THR A 244 -13.61 5.27 -5.26
CA THR A 244 -12.55 4.29 -5.52
C THR A 244 -11.85 4.58 -6.84
N ASP A 245 -11.55 5.86 -7.04
CA ASP A 245 -10.83 6.35 -8.21
C ASP A 245 -9.60 5.47 -8.47
N GLY A 246 -9.37 5.14 -9.74
CA GLY A 246 -8.41 4.10 -10.10
C GLY A 246 -6.97 4.46 -9.83
N ILE A 247 -6.51 5.60 -10.34
CA ILE A 247 -5.10 6.02 -10.23
C ILE A 247 -5.04 7.52 -9.97
N ASN A 248 -4.56 7.91 -8.80
CA ASN A 248 -4.52 9.28 -8.29
C ASN A 248 -3.10 9.68 -7.87
N PRO A 249 -2.17 9.94 -8.81
CA PRO A 249 -0.86 10.47 -8.45
C PRO A 249 -0.99 11.91 -8.00
N GLU A 250 -0.49 12.22 -6.79
CA GLU A 250 -0.54 13.57 -6.22
C GLU A 250 0.86 14.08 -5.92
N SER A 251 1.20 15.28 -6.41
CA SER A 251 2.51 15.92 -6.21
C SER A 251 3.69 15.03 -6.62
N CYS A 252 3.50 14.13 -7.59
CA CYS A 252 4.52 13.21 -8.09
C CYS A 252 5.29 13.77 -9.28
N LYS A 253 6.48 13.21 -9.55
CA LYS A 253 7.30 13.49 -10.72
C LYS A 253 7.51 12.23 -11.54
N ASN A 254 7.70 12.37 -12.86
CA ASN A 254 8.04 11.28 -13.76
C ASN A 254 7.04 10.10 -13.66
N VAL A 255 5.74 10.38 -13.78
CA VAL A 255 4.68 9.38 -13.71
C VAL A 255 4.37 8.85 -15.10
N HIS A 256 4.45 7.53 -15.26
CA HIS A 256 4.08 6.83 -16.49
C HIS A 256 2.96 5.82 -16.23
N ILE A 257 1.83 5.98 -16.94
CA ILE A 257 0.66 5.11 -16.84
C ILE A 257 0.33 4.61 -18.24
N SER A 258 0.30 3.28 -18.44
CA SER A 258 -0.01 2.70 -19.74
C SER A 258 -0.75 1.35 -19.64
N ASP A 259 -1.50 1.03 -20.68
CA ASP A 259 -2.14 -0.26 -20.90
C ASP A 259 -3.08 -0.70 -19.74
N CYS A 260 -3.67 0.25 -19.02
CA CYS A 260 -4.52 -0.03 -17.86
C CYS A 260 -6.00 -0.11 -18.26
N HIS A 261 -6.73 -1.03 -17.61
CA HIS A 261 -8.19 -1.13 -17.70
C HIS A 261 -8.82 -0.71 -16.37
N ILE A 262 -9.57 0.39 -16.36
CA ILE A 262 -10.13 0.95 -15.13
C ILE A 262 -11.64 1.00 -15.24
N SER A 263 -12.31 0.31 -14.32
CA SER A 263 -13.74 0.36 -14.08
C SER A 263 -13.96 0.70 -12.62
N ASP A 264 -14.03 1.97 -12.34
CA ASP A 264 -14.27 2.52 -11.02
C ASP A 264 -15.59 3.30 -11.00
N ARG A 265 -16.01 3.73 -9.83
CA ARG A 265 -17.15 4.61 -9.67
C ARG A 265 -16.70 5.87 -8.95
N LYS A 266 -16.53 6.94 -9.70
CA LYS A 266 -16.52 8.26 -9.11
C LYS A 266 -17.86 8.50 -8.43
N SER A 267 -17.87 8.98 -7.20
CA SER A 267 -19.12 9.25 -6.50
C SER A 267 -19.99 10.19 -7.36
N VAL A 268 -21.10 9.66 -7.82
CA VAL A 268 -22.18 10.50 -8.34
C VAL A 268 -23.01 10.89 -7.12
N VAL A 269 -22.82 12.09 -6.69
CA VAL A 269 -23.75 12.72 -5.77
C VAL A 269 -25.02 13.07 -6.56
#